data_7703bc0d06ee41dff6a199415a0f46e1
#
_entry.id   7703bc0d06ee41dff6a199415a0f46e1
#
_cell.length_a   1.000
_cell.length_b   1.000
_cell.length_c   1.000
_cell.angle_alpha   90.00
_cell.angle_beta   90.00
_cell.angle_gamma   90.00
#
_symmetry.space_group_name_H-M   'P 1'
#
loop_
_entity.id
_entity.type
_entity.pdbx_description
1 polymer ?
#
loop_
_entity_poly.entity_id
_entity_poly.type
_entity_poly.pdbx_seq_one_letter_code
_entity_poly.pdbx_strand_id
1 'polypeptide(L)'
;MYYHISGIVSELEPYIAVIDCGGVGYLLNVSLNTLSCLKVGERARLYVSESIREDSFELYGFFGKSEKKCFDMLVGVSGVGPKAALSILSSSTPEALAMAVINGDERALTVAPGIGKKIAQRVILELKDKLAKENAAVGLPAPAPAGAPGAAGPEGKLADAAAALGVLGYGPAEISAALRKLETDDMSVEDIIKAALRSMMK
;
A
#
# COMPACT_ATOMS: atom_id res chain seq x y z
N MET A 1 -20.60 -6.62 3.91
CA MET A 1 -19.20 -6.10 3.87
C MET A 1 -18.28 -7.13 4.50
N TYR A 2 -17.29 -7.60 3.73
CA TYR A 2 -16.31 -8.58 4.23
C TYR A 2 -15.04 -7.86 4.69
N TYR A 3 -14.59 -8.09 5.92
CA TYR A 3 -13.32 -7.56 6.42
C TYR A 3 -12.14 -8.43 6.01
N HIS A 4 -12.30 -9.75 6.16
CA HIS A 4 -11.35 -10.75 5.70
C HIS A 4 -12.06 -12.07 5.40
N ILE A 5 -11.44 -12.89 4.57
CA ILE A 5 -11.86 -14.27 4.29
C ILE A 5 -10.70 -15.18 4.71
N SER A 6 -11.01 -16.24 5.48
CA SER A 6 -10.02 -17.18 5.98
C SER A 6 -10.48 -18.61 5.75
N GLY A 7 -9.72 -19.38 4.99
CA GLY A 7 -10.04 -20.77 4.61
C GLY A 7 -8.82 -21.47 4.01
N ILE A 8 -9.09 -22.51 3.24
CA ILE A 8 -8.08 -23.26 2.47
C ILE A 8 -8.02 -22.65 1.07
N VAL A 9 -6.81 -22.40 0.58
CA VAL A 9 -6.59 -22.02 -0.82
C VAL A 9 -6.92 -23.23 -1.69
N SER A 10 -8.05 -23.17 -2.40
CA SER A 10 -8.49 -24.28 -3.26
C SER A 10 -7.92 -24.19 -4.67
N GLU A 11 -7.84 -22.97 -5.21
CA GLU A 11 -7.34 -22.72 -6.56
C GLU A 11 -6.55 -21.42 -6.64
N LEU A 12 -5.54 -21.41 -7.52
CA LEU A 12 -4.76 -20.21 -7.87
C LEU A 12 -4.66 -20.11 -9.39
N GLU A 13 -5.02 -18.96 -9.93
CA GLU A 13 -4.84 -18.58 -11.33
C GLU A 13 -4.13 -17.20 -11.40
N PRO A 14 -3.64 -16.77 -12.56
CA PRO A 14 -3.10 -15.41 -12.69
C PRO A 14 -4.10 -14.35 -12.22
N TYR A 15 -3.73 -13.61 -11.16
CA TYR A 15 -4.55 -12.58 -10.50
C TYR A 15 -5.81 -13.07 -9.78
N ILE A 16 -5.99 -14.39 -9.60
CA ILE A 16 -7.16 -14.97 -8.94
C ILE A 16 -6.71 -15.95 -7.86
N ALA A 17 -7.37 -15.88 -6.71
CA ALA A 17 -7.29 -16.88 -5.67
C ALA A 17 -8.69 -17.30 -5.24
N VAL A 18 -8.92 -18.59 -5.08
CA VAL A 18 -10.16 -19.13 -4.52
C VAL A 18 -9.89 -19.67 -3.12
N ILE A 19 -10.63 -19.14 -2.15
CA ILE A 19 -10.54 -19.56 -0.74
C ILE A 19 -11.79 -20.33 -0.37
N ASP A 20 -11.63 -21.61 -0.07
CA ASP A 20 -12.71 -22.47 0.44
C ASP A 20 -12.92 -22.24 1.93
N CYS A 21 -14.14 -21.86 2.28
CA CYS A 21 -14.59 -21.63 3.64
C CYS A 21 -15.69 -22.62 4.02
N GLY A 22 -15.30 -23.89 4.16
CA GLY A 22 -16.24 -24.94 4.58
C GLY A 22 -17.22 -25.35 3.49
N GLY A 23 -16.78 -25.45 2.25
CA GLY A 23 -17.58 -25.82 1.09
C GLY A 23 -18.13 -24.64 0.27
N VAL A 24 -17.82 -23.41 0.67
CA VAL A 24 -18.10 -22.20 -0.10
C VAL A 24 -16.79 -21.61 -0.62
N GLY A 25 -16.60 -21.63 -1.94
CA GLY A 25 -15.41 -21.04 -2.60
C GLY A 25 -15.63 -19.55 -2.88
N TYR A 26 -14.81 -18.70 -2.26
CA TYR A 26 -14.77 -17.27 -2.54
C TYR A 26 -13.69 -16.98 -3.57
N LEU A 27 -14.08 -16.44 -4.72
CA LEU A 27 -13.17 -15.97 -5.74
C LEU A 27 -12.74 -14.54 -5.41
N LEU A 28 -11.42 -14.32 -5.28
CA LEU A 28 -10.86 -13.01 -5.02
C LEU A 28 -9.87 -12.64 -6.13
N ASN A 29 -9.99 -11.42 -6.62
CA ASN A 29 -8.94 -10.81 -7.44
C ASN A 29 -7.77 -10.44 -6.52
N VAL A 30 -6.56 -10.86 -6.86
CA VAL A 30 -5.37 -10.66 -6.02
C VAL A 30 -4.23 -10.07 -6.84
N SER A 31 -3.33 -9.32 -6.19
CA SER A 31 -2.10 -8.86 -6.81
C SER A 31 -1.11 -10.03 -6.99
N LEU A 32 -0.11 -9.84 -7.84
CA LEU A 32 0.98 -10.83 -7.96
C LEU A 32 1.78 -10.95 -6.65
N ASN A 33 1.89 -9.87 -5.88
CA ASN A 33 2.53 -9.90 -4.56
C ASN A 33 1.76 -10.80 -3.58
N THR A 34 0.44 -10.61 -3.47
CA THR A 34 -0.42 -11.50 -2.67
C THR A 34 -0.39 -12.93 -3.20
N LEU A 35 -0.47 -13.13 -4.53
CA LEU A 35 -0.45 -14.45 -5.15
C LEU A 35 0.82 -15.24 -4.79
N SER A 36 1.98 -14.58 -4.75
CA SER A 36 3.27 -15.19 -4.40
C SER A 36 3.33 -15.70 -2.95
N CYS A 37 2.46 -15.20 -2.08
CA CYS A 37 2.37 -15.61 -0.68
C CYS A 37 1.41 -16.79 -0.44
N LEU A 38 0.69 -17.23 -1.48
CA LEU A 38 -0.34 -18.26 -1.37
C LEU A 38 0.14 -19.60 -1.95
N LYS A 39 -0.34 -20.69 -1.37
CA LYS A 39 -0.13 -22.05 -1.89
C LYS A 39 -1.41 -22.86 -1.80
N VAL A 40 -1.75 -23.57 -2.87
CA VAL A 40 -2.90 -24.45 -2.92
C VAL A 40 -2.81 -25.52 -1.82
N GLY A 41 -3.92 -25.74 -1.13
CA GLY A 41 -4.02 -26.68 0.00
C GLY A 41 -3.62 -26.08 1.36
N GLU A 42 -2.95 -24.94 1.41
CA GLU A 42 -2.60 -24.27 2.67
C GLU A 42 -3.72 -23.33 3.16
N ARG A 43 -3.75 -23.11 4.47
CA ARG A 43 -4.70 -22.16 5.07
C ARG A 43 -4.18 -20.73 4.90
N ALA A 44 -5.04 -19.85 4.40
CA ALA A 44 -4.73 -18.45 4.25
C ALA A 44 -5.83 -17.55 4.82
N ARG A 45 -5.45 -16.30 5.13
CA ARG A 45 -6.37 -15.21 5.44
C ARG A 45 -6.07 -14.06 4.51
N LEU A 46 -7.06 -13.61 3.76
CA LEU A 46 -6.96 -12.44 2.89
C LEU A 46 -7.87 -11.34 3.43
N TYR A 47 -7.31 -10.14 3.54
CA TYR A 47 -8.08 -8.92 3.82
C TYR A 47 -8.80 -8.51 2.55
N VAL A 48 -10.06 -8.10 2.67
CA VAL A 48 -10.94 -7.92 1.52
C VAL A 48 -11.34 -6.47 1.32
N SER A 49 -11.33 -6.04 0.08
CA SER A 49 -12.01 -4.84 -0.41
C SER A 49 -13.07 -5.27 -1.44
N GLU A 50 -14.25 -4.66 -1.38
CA GLU A 50 -15.37 -4.99 -2.24
C GLU A 50 -15.55 -3.90 -3.29
N SER A 51 -15.81 -4.31 -4.52
CA SER A 51 -16.26 -3.42 -5.59
C SER A 51 -17.66 -3.85 -6.03
N ILE A 52 -18.64 -3.07 -5.61
CA ILE A 52 -20.05 -3.33 -5.91
C ILE A 52 -20.52 -2.31 -6.94
N ARG A 53 -21.05 -2.78 -8.06
CA ARG A 53 -21.68 -1.99 -9.11
C ARG A 53 -23.06 -2.56 -9.40
N GLU A 54 -23.84 -1.90 -10.23
CA GLU A 54 -25.18 -2.36 -10.60
C GLU A 54 -25.17 -3.76 -11.25
N ASP A 55 -24.11 -4.07 -12.00
CA ASP A 55 -23.95 -5.29 -12.80
C ASP A 55 -22.85 -6.23 -12.31
N SER A 56 -22.12 -5.89 -11.27
CA SER A 56 -20.98 -6.69 -10.81
C SER A 56 -20.72 -6.58 -9.30
N PHE A 57 -20.31 -7.70 -8.74
CA PHE A 57 -19.83 -7.83 -7.37
C PHE A 57 -18.47 -8.53 -7.40
N GLU A 58 -17.42 -7.77 -7.19
CA GLU A 58 -16.04 -8.26 -7.22
C GLU A 58 -15.38 -8.14 -5.85
N LEU A 59 -14.68 -9.19 -5.44
CA LEU A 59 -13.86 -9.20 -4.23
C LEU A 59 -12.39 -9.06 -4.61
N TYR A 60 -11.70 -8.21 -3.88
CA TYR A 60 -10.25 -8.00 -3.98
C TYR A 60 -9.61 -8.44 -2.69
N GLY A 61 -8.63 -9.37 -2.78
CA GLY A 61 -8.00 -9.99 -1.62
C GLY A 61 -6.53 -9.61 -1.50
N PHE A 62 -6.08 -9.36 -0.27
CA PHE A 62 -4.71 -8.95 0.04
C PHE A 62 -4.17 -9.76 1.21
N PHE A 63 -2.92 -10.21 1.10
CA PHE A 63 -2.27 -10.98 2.17
C PHE A 63 -1.97 -10.09 3.39
N GLY A 64 -1.55 -8.84 3.14
CA GLY A 64 -1.23 -7.85 4.17
C GLY A 64 -2.25 -6.72 4.28
N LYS A 65 -2.43 -6.18 5.50
CA LYS A 65 -3.26 -4.98 5.72
C LYS A 65 -2.70 -3.74 5.02
N SER A 66 -1.38 -3.62 4.93
CA SER A 66 -0.71 -2.50 4.24
C SER A 66 -1.06 -2.47 2.76
N GLU A 67 -1.04 -3.64 2.10
CA GLU A 67 -1.40 -3.75 0.69
C GLU A 67 -2.87 -3.41 0.45
N LYS A 68 -3.77 -3.90 1.33
CA LYS A 68 -5.20 -3.52 1.28
C LYS A 68 -5.39 -2.00 1.43
N LYS A 69 -4.71 -1.37 2.38
CA LYS A 69 -4.79 0.09 2.56
C LYS A 69 -4.30 0.85 1.33
N CYS A 70 -3.18 0.42 0.73
CA CYS A 70 -2.71 1.00 -0.53
C CYS A 70 -3.74 0.86 -1.65
N PHE A 71 -4.40 -0.30 -1.76
CA PHE A 71 -5.47 -0.51 -2.73
C PHE A 71 -6.62 0.46 -2.52
N ASP A 72 -7.12 0.57 -1.30
CA ASP A 72 -8.24 1.46 -0.96
C ASP A 72 -7.89 2.95 -1.24
N MET A 73 -6.65 3.35 -0.97
CA MET A 73 -6.15 4.70 -1.30
C MET A 73 -6.07 4.93 -2.81
N LEU A 74 -5.59 3.96 -3.57
CA LEU A 74 -5.47 4.04 -5.03
C LEU A 74 -6.84 4.12 -5.71
N VAL A 75 -7.80 3.27 -5.30
CA VAL A 75 -9.18 3.29 -5.82
C VAL A 75 -9.88 4.61 -5.52
N GLY A 76 -9.50 5.27 -4.43
CA GLY A 76 -9.98 6.61 -4.09
C GLY A 76 -9.39 7.75 -4.93
N VAL A 77 -8.46 7.45 -5.86
CA VAL A 77 -7.91 8.43 -6.81
C VAL A 77 -8.78 8.46 -8.06
N SER A 78 -9.17 9.66 -8.47
CA SER A 78 -10.02 9.83 -9.67
C SER A 78 -9.34 9.29 -10.93
N GLY A 79 -10.03 8.36 -11.61
CA GLY A 79 -9.52 7.68 -12.81
C GLY A 79 -8.70 6.41 -12.54
N VAL A 80 -8.56 6.00 -11.27
CA VAL A 80 -7.97 4.73 -10.89
C VAL A 80 -9.07 3.78 -10.45
N GLY A 81 -9.41 2.83 -11.32
CA GLY A 81 -10.33 1.77 -10.97
C GLY A 81 -9.65 0.60 -10.23
N PRO A 82 -10.43 -0.36 -9.69
CA PRO A 82 -9.87 -1.50 -8.95
C PRO A 82 -8.83 -2.31 -9.73
N LYS A 83 -9.05 -2.53 -11.03
CA LYS A 83 -8.10 -3.26 -11.90
C LYS A 83 -6.78 -2.49 -12.08
N ALA A 84 -6.86 -1.16 -12.21
CA ALA A 84 -5.68 -0.31 -12.30
C ALA A 84 -4.89 -0.29 -10.96
N ALA A 85 -5.58 -0.20 -9.84
CA ALA A 85 -4.99 -0.28 -8.51
C ALA A 85 -4.29 -1.64 -8.30
N LEU A 86 -4.93 -2.74 -8.70
CA LEU A 86 -4.35 -4.09 -8.61
C LEU A 86 -3.10 -4.23 -9.49
N SER A 87 -3.11 -3.63 -10.69
CA SER A 87 -1.96 -3.60 -11.61
C SER A 87 -0.76 -2.88 -10.98
N ILE A 88 -0.98 -1.72 -10.35
CA ILE A 88 0.06 -0.98 -9.62
C ILE A 88 0.64 -1.85 -8.50
N LEU A 89 -0.21 -2.46 -7.66
CA LEU A 89 0.22 -3.30 -6.54
C LEU A 89 0.85 -4.64 -6.96
N SER A 90 0.62 -5.07 -8.20
CA SER A 90 1.31 -6.24 -8.78
C SER A 90 2.71 -5.89 -9.29
N SER A 91 2.95 -4.62 -9.62
CA SER A 91 4.22 -4.14 -10.17
C SER A 91 5.14 -3.53 -9.10
N SER A 92 4.60 -3.20 -7.92
CA SER A 92 5.35 -2.58 -6.82
C SER A 92 4.83 -3.03 -5.47
N THR A 93 5.73 -3.13 -4.49
CA THR A 93 5.34 -3.35 -3.09
C THR A 93 4.73 -2.08 -2.49
N PRO A 94 3.97 -2.19 -1.38
CA PRO A 94 3.46 -1.02 -0.66
C PRO A 94 4.54 0.02 -0.32
N GLU A 95 5.74 -0.45 0.07
CA GLU A 95 6.89 0.40 0.41
C GLU A 95 7.43 1.13 -0.81
N ALA A 96 7.58 0.41 -1.95
CA ALA A 96 8.05 1.00 -3.20
C ALA A 96 7.05 2.04 -3.75
N LEU A 97 5.75 1.76 -3.62
CA LEU A 97 4.69 2.71 -3.98
C LEU A 97 4.79 3.98 -3.12
N ALA A 98 4.95 3.84 -1.81
CA ALA A 98 5.09 4.97 -0.91
C ALA A 98 6.29 5.84 -1.28
N MET A 99 7.44 5.23 -1.56
CA MET A 99 8.64 5.94 -2.00
C MET A 99 8.44 6.65 -3.35
N ALA A 100 7.78 6.00 -4.32
CA ALA A 100 7.47 6.62 -5.60
C ALA A 100 6.59 7.86 -5.43
N VAL A 101 5.59 7.80 -4.54
CA VAL A 101 4.71 8.94 -4.23
C VAL A 101 5.48 10.08 -3.58
N ILE A 102 6.32 9.80 -2.58
CA ILE A 102 7.13 10.82 -1.88
C ILE A 102 8.09 11.51 -2.84
N ASN A 103 8.83 10.72 -3.62
CA ASN A 103 9.84 11.22 -4.56
C ASN A 103 9.22 11.84 -5.83
N GLY A 104 7.91 11.66 -6.05
CA GLY A 104 7.26 12.11 -7.28
C GLY A 104 7.69 11.31 -8.51
N ASP A 105 8.07 10.04 -8.32
CA ASP A 105 8.56 9.18 -9.40
C ASP A 105 7.40 8.60 -10.23
N GLU A 106 7.04 9.34 -11.27
CA GLU A 106 6.01 8.92 -12.23
C GLU A 106 6.41 7.64 -12.98
N ARG A 107 7.72 7.42 -13.20
CA ARG A 107 8.20 6.27 -13.98
C ARG A 107 7.95 4.97 -13.24
N ALA A 108 8.18 4.96 -11.94
CA ALA A 108 7.91 3.78 -11.11
C ALA A 108 6.44 3.31 -11.21
N LEU A 109 5.50 4.24 -11.33
CA LEU A 109 4.07 3.92 -11.47
C LEU A 109 3.69 3.51 -12.90
N THR A 110 4.33 4.08 -13.92
CA THR A 110 4.01 3.77 -15.32
C THR A 110 4.52 2.40 -15.78
N VAL A 111 5.30 1.69 -14.97
CA VAL A 111 5.65 0.28 -15.20
C VAL A 111 4.41 -0.61 -15.17
N ALA A 112 3.41 -0.24 -14.38
CA ALA A 112 2.19 -1.02 -14.25
C ALA A 112 1.35 -0.95 -15.55
N PRO A 113 0.96 -2.11 -16.13
CA PRO A 113 0.12 -2.15 -17.32
C PRO A 113 -1.16 -1.32 -17.16
N GLY A 114 -1.46 -0.50 -18.16
CA GLY A 114 -2.64 0.37 -18.16
C GLY A 114 -2.48 1.69 -17.41
N ILE A 115 -1.32 1.95 -16.80
CA ILE A 115 -1.03 3.19 -16.09
C ILE A 115 -0.21 4.12 -16.97
N GLY A 116 -0.89 5.10 -17.55
CA GLY A 116 -0.23 6.15 -18.33
C GLY A 116 0.30 7.29 -17.44
N LYS A 117 1.14 8.15 -18.02
CA LYS A 117 1.74 9.30 -17.33
C LYS A 117 0.71 10.18 -16.60
N LYS A 118 -0.44 10.45 -17.23
CA LYS A 118 -1.51 11.28 -16.60
C LYS A 118 -2.08 10.65 -15.33
N ILE A 119 -2.26 9.32 -15.32
CA ILE A 119 -2.75 8.59 -14.16
C ILE A 119 -1.67 8.57 -13.06
N ALA A 120 -0.41 8.30 -13.44
CA ALA A 120 0.71 8.31 -12.48
C ALA A 120 0.86 9.67 -11.79
N GLN A 121 0.82 10.78 -12.53
CA GLN A 121 0.86 12.14 -11.98
C GLN A 121 -0.29 12.39 -11.00
N ARG A 122 -1.50 11.96 -11.36
CA ARG A 122 -2.68 12.12 -10.52
C ARG A 122 -2.58 11.32 -9.24
N VAL A 123 -2.13 10.06 -9.33
CA VAL A 123 -1.88 9.20 -8.15
C VAL A 123 -0.91 9.88 -7.20
N ILE A 124 0.22 10.37 -7.70
CA ILE A 124 1.22 11.06 -6.87
C ILE A 124 0.61 12.30 -6.21
N LEU A 125 -0.07 13.15 -6.97
CA LEU A 125 -0.65 14.39 -6.47
C LEU A 125 -1.70 14.12 -5.39
N GLU A 126 -2.70 13.27 -5.69
CA GLU A 126 -3.82 13.02 -4.77
C GLU A 126 -3.38 12.24 -3.51
N LEU A 127 -2.40 11.33 -3.63
CA LEU A 127 -1.88 10.64 -2.44
C LEU A 127 -1.02 11.58 -1.58
N LYS A 128 -0.21 12.46 -2.17
CA LYS A 128 0.49 13.50 -1.41
C LYS A 128 -0.47 14.44 -0.69
N ASP A 129 -1.55 14.86 -1.34
CA ASP A 129 -2.57 15.74 -0.74
C ASP A 129 -3.32 15.07 0.41
N LYS A 130 -3.65 13.78 0.28
CA LYS A 130 -4.27 13.00 1.36
C LYS A 130 -3.37 12.93 2.58
N LEU A 131 -2.09 12.68 2.38
CA LEU A 131 -1.08 12.66 3.44
C LEU A 131 -0.92 14.01 4.11
N ALA A 132 -0.84 15.09 3.34
CA ALA A 132 -0.74 16.43 3.89
C ALA A 132 -1.94 16.77 4.78
N LYS A 133 -3.15 16.35 4.38
CA LYS A 133 -4.38 16.57 5.16
C LYS A 133 -4.42 15.71 6.43
N GLU A 134 -4.01 14.47 6.38
CA GLU A 134 -3.93 13.58 7.56
C GLU A 134 -2.89 14.11 8.56
N ASN A 135 -1.72 14.55 8.09
CA ASN A 135 -0.70 15.16 8.93
C ASN A 135 -1.17 16.50 9.56
N ALA A 136 -1.89 17.32 8.82
CA ALA A 136 -2.46 18.57 9.32
C ALA A 136 -3.55 18.33 10.38
N ALA A 137 -4.35 17.29 10.24
CA ALA A 137 -5.38 16.91 11.22
C ALA A 137 -4.81 16.40 12.55
N VAL A 138 -3.55 15.93 12.55
CA VAL A 138 -2.84 15.39 13.73
C VAL A 138 -1.86 16.40 14.32
N GLY A 139 -1.77 17.63 13.77
CA GLY A 139 -0.88 18.69 14.30
C GLY A 139 0.61 18.44 14.04
N LEU A 140 0.95 17.58 13.11
CA LEU A 140 2.34 17.41 12.64
C LEU A 140 2.67 18.47 11.57
N PRO A 141 3.88 19.03 11.55
CA PRO A 141 4.27 19.99 10.52
C PRO A 141 4.10 19.38 9.13
N ALA A 142 3.50 20.14 8.22
CA ALA A 142 3.32 19.73 6.83
C ALA A 142 4.69 19.39 6.20
N PRO A 143 4.81 18.36 5.36
CA PRO A 143 6.03 18.12 4.60
C PRO A 143 6.31 19.38 3.76
N ALA A 144 7.53 19.90 3.87
CA ALA A 144 7.97 21.04 3.09
C ALA A 144 7.82 20.76 1.59
N PRO A 145 7.45 21.75 0.74
CA PRO A 145 7.33 21.53 -0.70
C PRO A 145 8.68 21.05 -1.24
N ALA A 146 8.64 19.98 -2.02
CA ALA A 146 9.80 19.40 -2.69
C ALA A 146 10.39 20.44 -3.65
N GLY A 147 11.44 21.14 -3.19
CA GLY A 147 12.07 22.21 -3.96
C GLY A 147 13.32 22.82 -3.30
N ALA A 148 13.74 22.34 -2.13
CA ALA A 148 15.01 22.75 -1.54
C ALA A 148 16.02 21.60 -1.52
N PRO A 149 17.13 21.66 -2.25
CA PRO A 149 18.25 20.74 -2.08
C PRO A 149 18.97 21.13 -0.79
N GLY A 150 18.81 20.32 0.28
CA GLY A 150 19.61 20.55 1.47
C GLY A 150 18.96 20.26 2.81
N ALA A 151 18.57 19.01 3.04
CA ALA A 151 18.49 18.48 4.39
C ALA A 151 18.87 17.00 4.36
N ALA A 152 20.12 16.72 4.01
CA ALA A 152 20.74 15.41 4.17
C ALA A 152 21.17 15.18 5.64
N GLY A 153 20.28 15.49 6.59
CA GLY A 153 20.48 15.23 8.01
C GLY A 153 19.62 14.05 8.49
N PRO A 154 19.95 13.43 9.63
CA PRO A 154 19.19 12.32 10.22
C PRO A 154 17.70 12.67 10.41
N GLU A 155 17.40 13.91 10.75
CA GLU A 155 16.01 14.39 10.95
C GLU A 155 15.19 14.40 9.66
N GLY A 156 15.79 14.71 8.50
CA GLY A 156 15.13 14.66 7.20
C GLY A 156 14.74 13.23 6.81
N LYS A 157 15.64 12.28 7.01
CA LYS A 157 15.41 10.86 6.71
C LYS A 157 14.26 10.27 7.55
N LEU A 158 14.19 10.67 8.83
CA LEU A 158 13.12 10.24 9.73
C LEU A 158 11.75 10.82 9.31
N ALA A 159 11.73 12.09 8.88
CA ALA A 159 10.51 12.73 8.40
C ALA A 159 10.00 12.06 7.12
N ASP A 160 10.89 11.75 6.18
CA ASP A 160 10.55 11.04 4.93
C ASP A 160 10.04 9.62 5.20
N ALA A 161 10.69 8.90 6.13
CA ALA A 161 10.25 7.56 6.54
C ALA A 161 8.88 7.61 7.24
N ALA A 162 8.65 8.61 8.10
CA ALA A 162 7.35 8.81 8.76
C ALA A 162 6.24 9.13 7.76
N ALA A 163 6.52 9.98 6.76
CA ALA A 163 5.59 10.27 5.68
C ALA A 163 5.24 9.03 4.87
N ALA A 164 6.25 8.19 4.54
CA ALA A 164 6.04 6.93 3.83
C ALA A 164 5.15 5.96 4.62
N LEU A 165 5.41 5.79 5.92
CA LEU A 165 4.60 4.94 6.80
C LEU A 165 3.17 5.48 6.95
N GLY A 166 2.98 6.80 6.93
CA GLY A 166 1.67 7.45 6.87
C GLY A 166 0.91 7.10 5.59
N VAL A 167 1.58 7.11 4.41
CA VAL A 167 0.99 6.66 3.13
C VAL A 167 0.49 5.23 3.22
N LEU A 168 1.23 4.36 3.91
CA LEU A 168 0.84 2.97 4.16
C LEU A 168 -0.32 2.86 5.16
N GLY A 169 -0.78 4.00 5.73
CA GLY A 169 -1.93 4.09 6.61
C GLY A 169 -1.68 3.66 8.04
N TYR A 170 -0.42 3.68 8.49
CA TYR A 170 -0.10 3.54 9.90
C TYR A 170 -0.41 4.82 10.66
N GLY A 171 -0.92 4.68 11.90
CA GLY A 171 -1.25 5.82 12.76
C GLY A 171 -0.01 6.57 13.25
N PRO A 172 -0.09 7.90 13.52
CA PRO A 172 1.06 8.68 13.98
C PRO A 172 1.69 8.15 15.27
N ALA A 173 0.88 7.61 16.18
CA ALA A 173 1.36 7.00 17.41
C ALA A 173 2.16 5.70 17.14
N GLU A 174 1.71 4.89 16.19
CA GLU A 174 2.38 3.66 15.77
C GLU A 174 3.71 3.98 15.08
N ILE A 175 3.72 4.97 14.17
CA ILE A 175 4.90 5.45 13.48
C ILE A 175 5.94 5.98 14.48
N SER A 176 5.52 6.85 15.40
CA SER A 176 6.41 7.41 16.41
C SER A 176 7.00 6.33 17.33
N ALA A 177 6.20 5.35 17.73
CA ALA A 177 6.65 4.24 18.59
C ALA A 177 7.64 3.31 17.86
N ALA A 178 7.45 3.09 16.56
CA ALA A 178 8.34 2.27 15.75
C ALA A 178 9.67 2.97 15.47
N LEU A 179 9.63 4.25 15.08
CA LEU A 179 10.83 5.03 14.75
C LEU A 179 11.72 5.31 15.97
N ARG A 180 11.14 5.50 17.17
CA ARG A 180 11.91 5.70 18.42
C ARG A 180 12.76 4.50 18.82
N LYS A 181 12.45 3.31 18.34
CA LYS A 181 13.18 2.07 18.64
C LYS A 181 14.33 1.78 17.69
N LEU A 182 14.53 2.61 16.68
CA LEU A 182 15.52 2.40 15.64
C LEU A 182 16.70 3.36 15.81
N GLU A 183 17.90 2.81 15.74
CA GLU A 183 19.12 3.60 15.59
C GLU A 183 19.27 3.94 14.10
N THR A 184 19.02 5.21 13.73
CA THR A 184 18.80 5.63 12.34
C THR A 184 19.98 6.38 11.72
N ASP A 185 21.07 6.62 12.46
CA ASP A 185 22.15 7.51 12.07
C ASP A 185 22.83 7.12 10.74
N ASP A 186 23.03 5.82 10.49
CA ASP A 186 23.67 5.30 9.27
C ASP A 186 22.69 4.62 8.30
N MET A 187 21.37 4.68 8.56
CA MET A 187 20.36 4.01 7.73
C MET A 187 19.90 4.88 6.58
N SER A 188 19.59 4.24 5.44
CA SER A 188 18.85 4.88 4.36
C SER A 188 17.36 4.99 4.74
N VAL A 189 16.62 5.92 4.11
CA VAL A 189 15.17 6.08 4.32
C VAL A 189 14.45 4.75 4.08
N GLU A 190 14.85 4.00 3.07
CA GLU A 190 14.30 2.70 2.73
C GLU A 190 14.52 1.65 3.83
N ASP A 191 15.72 1.62 4.42
CA ASP A 191 16.03 0.69 5.51
C ASP A 191 15.28 1.05 6.80
N ILE A 192 15.12 2.35 7.09
CA ILE A 192 14.30 2.84 8.20
C ILE A 192 12.85 2.38 8.04
N ILE A 193 12.26 2.53 6.84
CA ILE A 193 10.90 2.08 6.55
C ILE A 193 10.77 0.56 6.75
N LYS A 194 11.69 -0.23 6.19
CA LYS A 194 11.71 -1.68 6.33
C LYS A 194 11.82 -2.12 7.80
N ALA A 195 12.69 -1.47 8.56
CA ALA A 195 12.89 -1.78 9.97
C ALA A 195 11.66 -1.42 10.82
N ALA A 196 11.05 -0.26 10.56
CA ALA A 196 9.82 0.16 11.22
C ALA A 196 8.67 -0.81 10.95
N LEU A 197 8.46 -1.20 9.70
CA LEU A 197 7.43 -2.17 9.30
C LEU A 197 7.62 -3.52 9.99
N ARG A 198 8.86 -4.04 10.06
CA ARG A 198 9.17 -5.28 10.80
C ARG A 198 8.83 -5.18 12.29
N SER A 199 9.02 -4.00 12.89
CA SER A 199 8.72 -3.77 14.30
C SER A 199 7.22 -3.69 14.59
N MET A 200 6.41 -3.27 13.60
CA MET A 200 4.95 -3.16 13.70
C MET A 200 4.21 -4.47 13.38
N MET A 201 4.89 -5.42 12.70
CA MET A 201 4.31 -6.72 12.34
C MET A 201 4.45 -7.79 13.45
N LYS A 202 5.13 -7.48 14.54
CA LYS A 202 5.21 -8.31 15.74
C LYS A 202 4.10 -7.95 16.71
#